data_cff2affe2e93c70e94cfffd768f8726a
#
_entry.id   cff2affe2e93c70e94cfffd768f8726a
#
_cell.length_a   1.000
_cell.length_b   1.000
_cell.length_c   1.000
_cell.angle_alpha   90.00
_cell.angle_beta   90.00
_cell.angle_gamma   90.00
#
_symmetry.space_group_name_H-M   'P 1'
#
loop_
_entity.id
_entity.type
_entity.pdbx_description
1 polymer ?
#
loop_
_entity_poly.entity_id
_entity_poly.type
_entity_poly.pdbx_seq_one_letter_code
_entity_poly.pdbx_strand_id
1 'polypeptide(L)'
;MPKKIRKRIFITIALAAIIYIAFTIYADYEKVLNSFKNFNWILLPVLLLLSIGNYLIRFFKWEYYLRIIDVKLHRIDSFSIFMSGLIMSVTPGKMGELLKSYLVKQVNNTPISKTAPIVLAERFTDFLSLTFLALVGAYYYNYGKSITIIIGLILLVGLVIISNRKIFETIISFLSKINLVAKHINRINTAYESSTKLLAIKPLIAMVLLSMVSWGFECFGYYLILTNFEMQIEVIWAFFSYSFATIVGAVSMLPGGLGVTEGSLTFMLIQKGLIENDAIAATFIIRAVTLWFAVLVGAVSILFYQKRFGKIIIDSNNVLKEKS
;
A
#
# COMPACT_ATOMS: atom_id res chain seq x y z
N MET A 1 -6.72 -17.16 -12.82
CA MET A 1 -5.94 -15.91 -12.78
C MET A 1 -5.32 -15.66 -14.15
N PRO A 2 -5.43 -14.44 -14.72
CA PRO A 2 -4.87 -14.10 -16.03
C PRO A 2 -3.35 -14.36 -16.08
N LYS A 3 -2.86 -14.95 -17.19
CA LYS A 3 -1.43 -15.30 -17.37
C LYS A 3 -0.50 -14.09 -17.08
N LYS A 4 -0.92 -12.88 -17.48
CA LYS A 4 -0.16 -11.64 -17.34
C LYS A 4 0.03 -11.22 -15.86
N ILE A 5 -1.01 -11.39 -15.03
CA ILE A 5 -0.95 -11.10 -13.58
C ILE A 5 -0.08 -12.14 -12.88
N ARG A 6 -0.29 -13.42 -13.17
CA ARG A 6 0.53 -14.50 -12.61
C ARG A 6 2.01 -14.32 -12.92
N LYS A 7 2.35 -13.96 -14.18
CA LYS A 7 3.74 -13.67 -14.57
C LYS A 7 4.34 -12.51 -13.77
N ARG A 8 3.59 -11.40 -13.57
CA ARG A 8 4.08 -10.25 -12.79
C ARG A 8 4.33 -10.62 -11.34
N ILE A 9 3.40 -11.33 -10.69
CA ILE A 9 3.57 -11.78 -9.30
C ILE A 9 4.78 -12.71 -9.20
N PHE A 10 4.92 -13.66 -10.13
CA PHE A 10 6.06 -14.58 -10.14
C PHE A 10 7.40 -13.82 -10.28
N ILE A 11 7.47 -12.85 -11.19
CA ILE A 11 8.68 -12.01 -11.37
C ILE A 11 8.98 -11.24 -10.07
N THR A 12 7.96 -10.69 -9.41
CA THR A 12 8.15 -9.95 -8.15
C THR A 12 8.62 -10.85 -7.02
N ILE A 13 8.06 -12.06 -6.90
CA ILE A 13 8.52 -13.06 -5.91
C ILE A 13 9.96 -13.48 -6.19
N ALA A 14 10.32 -13.73 -7.45
CA ALA A 14 11.68 -14.07 -7.83
C ALA A 14 12.67 -12.94 -7.52
N LEU A 15 12.28 -11.68 -7.82
CA LEU A 15 13.08 -10.51 -7.48
C LEU A 15 13.26 -10.37 -5.97
N ALA A 16 12.20 -10.57 -5.19
CA ALA A 16 12.28 -10.53 -3.74
C ALA A 16 13.20 -11.61 -3.19
N ALA A 17 13.10 -12.85 -3.71
CA ALA A 17 13.98 -13.93 -3.32
C ALA A 17 15.45 -13.58 -3.58
N ILE A 18 15.76 -13.02 -4.75
CA ILE A 18 17.12 -12.57 -5.10
C ILE A 18 17.60 -11.49 -4.11
N ILE A 19 16.77 -10.49 -3.83
CA ILE A 19 17.12 -9.41 -2.88
C ILE A 19 17.36 -9.98 -1.48
N TYR A 20 16.49 -10.86 -1.00
CA TYR A 20 16.64 -11.44 0.35
C TYR A 20 17.85 -12.36 0.45
N ILE A 21 18.14 -13.15 -0.60
CA ILE A 21 19.37 -13.94 -0.68
C ILE A 21 20.60 -13.04 -0.66
N ALA A 22 20.60 -11.93 -1.44
CA ALA A 22 21.71 -10.99 -1.47
C ALA A 22 21.95 -10.35 -0.09
N PHE A 23 20.88 -9.94 0.62
CA PHE A 23 20.99 -9.43 1.98
C PHE A 23 21.55 -10.49 2.95
N THR A 24 21.13 -11.74 2.81
CA THR A 24 21.54 -12.84 3.69
C THR A 24 23.00 -13.27 3.43
N ILE A 25 23.46 -13.19 2.17
CA ILE A 25 24.87 -13.46 1.81
C ILE A 25 25.77 -12.33 2.29
N TYR A 26 25.31 -11.08 2.18
CA TYR A 26 26.05 -9.89 2.64
C TYR A 26 26.24 -9.91 4.16
N ALA A 27 25.18 -10.24 4.89
CA ALA A 27 25.22 -10.46 6.33
C ALA A 27 25.42 -11.96 6.56
N ASP A 28 26.50 -12.37 7.12
CA ASP A 28 26.84 -13.74 7.50
C ASP A 28 25.59 -14.64 7.74
N TYR A 29 25.31 -15.55 6.80
CA TYR A 29 24.11 -16.39 6.79
C TYR A 29 23.86 -17.10 8.13
N GLU A 30 24.90 -17.66 8.74
CA GLU A 30 24.75 -18.42 10.00
C GLU A 30 24.30 -17.52 11.13
N LYS A 31 24.80 -16.29 11.20
CA LYS A 31 24.42 -15.33 12.24
C LYS A 31 23.00 -14.84 12.06
N VAL A 32 22.57 -14.52 10.83
CA VAL A 32 21.18 -14.16 10.55
C VAL A 32 20.24 -15.31 10.92
N LEU A 33 20.60 -16.55 10.58
CA LEU A 33 19.82 -17.73 10.97
C LEU A 33 19.71 -17.89 12.48
N ASN A 34 20.78 -17.60 13.22
CA ASN A 34 20.77 -17.61 14.69
C ASN A 34 19.86 -16.51 15.25
N SER A 35 19.85 -15.31 14.67
CA SER A 35 18.91 -14.25 15.05
C SER A 35 17.44 -14.69 14.86
N PHE A 36 17.13 -15.40 13.78
CA PHE A 36 15.79 -15.99 13.60
C PHE A 36 15.48 -17.09 14.65
N LYS A 37 16.46 -17.91 15.05
CA LYS A 37 16.25 -18.94 16.08
C LYS A 37 16.01 -18.32 17.46
N ASN A 38 16.69 -17.22 17.76
CA ASN A 38 16.58 -16.51 19.03
C ASN A 38 15.29 -15.67 19.14
N PHE A 39 14.63 -15.39 18.02
CA PHE A 39 13.36 -14.68 18.03
C PHE A 39 12.27 -15.50 18.73
N ASN A 40 11.54 -14.87 19.65
CA ASN A 40 10.42 -15.53 20.33
C ASN A 40 9.19 -15.64 19.42
N TRP A 41 9.06 -16.74 18.72
CA TRP A 41 7.98 -17.01 17.78
C TRP A 41 6.58 -17.06 18.40
N ILE A 42 6.46 -17.09 19.73
CA ILE A 42 5.17 -16.93 20.43
C ILE A 42 4.53 -15.56 20.10
N LEU A 43 5.33 -14.58 19.69
CA LEU A 43 4.85 -13.27 19.25
C LEU A 43 4.17 -13.31 17.87
N LEU A 44 4.46 -14.31 17.03
CA LEU A 44 3.95 -14.38 15.65
C LEU A 44 2.41 -14.25 15.53
N PRO A 45 1.57 -14.95 16.33
CA PRO A 45 0.12 -14.76 16.29
C PRO A 45 -0.30 -13.31 16.55
N VAL A 46 0.36 -12.60 17.47
CA VAL A 46 0.06 -11.20 17.78
C VAL A 46 0.39 -10.31 16.57
N LEU A 47 1.54 -10.52 15.94
CA LEU A 47 1.94 -9.77 14.74
C LEU A 47 0.97 -10.00 13.58
N LEU A 48 0.53 -11.24 13.37
CA LEU A 48 -0.47 -11.56 12.34
C LEU A 48 -1.84 -10.95 12.66
N LEU A 49 -2.26 -10.92 13.93
CA LEU A 49 -3.50 -10.25 14.35
C LEU A 49 -3.44 -8.75 14.12
N LEU A 50 -2.31 -8.09 14.38
CA LEU A 50 -2.12 -6.68 14.07
C LEU A 50 -2.22 -6.42 12.56
N SER A 51 -1.65 -7.29 11.73
CA SER A 51 -1.78 -7.20 10.26
C SER A 51 -3.23 -7.41 9.79
N ILE A 52 -3.96 -8.35 10.39
CA ILE A 52 -5.39 -8.53 10.13
C ILE A 52 -6.17 -7.27 10.55
N GLY A 53 -5.86 -6.69 11.71
CA GLY A 53 -6.43 -5.42 12.16
C GLY A 53 -6.22 -4.30 11.13
N ASN A 54 -5.00 -4.16 10.59
CA ASN A 54 -4.70 -3.24 9.48
C ASN A 54 -5.63 -3.50 8.28
N TYR A 55 -5.79 -4.75 7.83
CA TYR A 55 -6.63 -5.07 6.66
C TYR A 55 -8.11 -4.77 6.92
N LEU A 56 -8.61 -5.03 8.14
CA LEU A 56 -10.00 -4.74 8.50
C LEU A 56 -10.28 -3.23 8.51
N ILE A 57 -9.40 -2.42 9.09
CA ILE A 57 -9.54 -0.95 9.06
C ILE A 57 -9.51 -0.43 7.61
N ARG A 58 -8.61 -0.95 6.78
CA ARG A 58 -8.55 -0.60 5.36
C ARG A 58 -9.78 -1.07 4.58
N PHE A 59 -10.39 -2.20 4.96
CA PHE A 59 -11.66 -2.63 4.40
C PHE A 59 -12.80 -1.66 4.76
N PHE A 60 -12.89 -1.18 5.99
CA PHE A 60 -13.89 -0.14 6.36
C PHE A 60 -13.69 1.15 5.57
N LYS A 61 -12.45 1.54 5.34
CA LYS A 61 -12.10 2.69 4.50
C LYS A 61 -12.57 2.48 3.05
N TRP A 62 -12.36 1.30 2.49
CA TRP A 62 -12.86 0.90 1.16
C TRP A 62 -14.39 0.98 1.08
N GLU A 63 -15.11 0.41 2.04
CA GLU A 63 -16.57 0.46 2.14
C GLU A 63 -17.11 1.90 2.21
N TYR A 64 -16.44 2.74 2.99
CA TYR A 64 -16.80 4.15 3.09
C TYR A 64 -16.65 4.87 1.76
N TYR A 65 -15.55 4.63 1.03
CA TYR A 65 -15.34 5.21 -0.28
C TYR A 65 -16.35 4.72 -1.32
N LEU A 66 -16.72 3.44 -1.32
CA LEU A 66 -17.77 2.93 -2.21
C LEU A 66 -19.10 3.65 -1.98
N ARG A 67 -19.45 3.95 -0.72
CA ARG A 67 -20.68 4.71 -0.39
C ARG A 67 -20.64 6.14 -0.91
N ILE A 68 -19.50 6.84 -0.82
CA ILE A 68 -19.34 8.21 -1.31
C ILE A 68 -19.59 8.31 -2.81
N ILE A 69 -19.19 7.31 -3.56
CA ILE A 69 -19.39 7.30 -5.03
C ILE A 69 -20.62 6.50 -5.45
N ASP A 70 -21.55 6.22 -4.54
CA ASP A 70 -22.80 5.50 -4.81
C ASP A 70 -22.60 4.17 -5.56
N VAL A 71 -21.68 3.35 -5.07
CA VAL A 71 -21.46 1.97 -5.54
C VAL A 71 -21.91 1.00 -4.46
N LYS A 72 -22.97 0.26 -4.75
CA LYS A 72 -23.54 -0.73 -3.83
C LYS A 72 -23.04 -2.12 -4.19
N LEU A 73 -22.45 -2.81 -3.22
CA LEU A 73 -22.05 -4.21 -3.28
C LEU A 73 -22.60 -4.94 -2.06
N HIS A 74 -22.85 -6.22 -2.20
CA HIS A 74 -23.11 -7.05 -1.04
C HIS A 74 -21.83 -7.14 -0.19
N ARG A 75 -21.96 -7.06 1.15
CA ARG A 75 -20.79 -6.96 2.06
C ARG A 75 -19.76 -8.08 1.87
N ILE A 76 -20.22 -9.31 1.68
CA ILE A 76 -19.33 -10.47 1.46
C ILE A 76 -18.57 -10.33 0.15
N ASP A 77 -19.22 -9.84 -0.90
CA ASP A 77 -18.62 -9.65 -2.21
C ASP A 77 -17.58 -8.52 -2.17
N SER A 78 -17.93 -7.42 -1.53
CA SER A 78 -17.03 -6.29 -1.30
C SER A 78 -15.80 -6.70 -0.48
N PHE A 79 -15.99 -7.49 0.59
CA PHE A 79 -14.90 -8.02 1.40
C PHE A 79 -13.98 -8.94 0.57
N SER A 80 -14.56 -9.87 -0.21
CA SER A 80 -13.81 -10.76 -1.08
C SER A 80 -13.01 -9.99 -2.14
N ILE A 81 -13.60 -8.93 -2.73
CA ILE A 81 -12.92 -8.06 -3.71
C ILE A 81 -11.76 -7.33 -3.05
N PHE A 82 -11.99 -6.71 -1.89
CA PHE A 82 -10.96 -5.97 -1.17
C PHE A 82 -9.79 -6.86 -0.78
N MET A 83 -10.05 -7.99 -0.14
CA MET A 83 -9.01 -8.95 0.27
C MET A 83 -8.26 -9.53 -0.93
N SER A 84 -8.95 -9.80 -2.05
CA SER A 84 -8.30 -10.22 -3.30
C SER A 84 -7.33 -9.16 -3.85
N GLY A 85 -7.60 -7.89 -3.60
CA GLY A 85 -6.70 -6.79 -3.98
C GLY A 85 -5.35 -6.84 -3.28
N LEU A 86 -5.26 -7.41 -2.08
CA LEU A 86 -4.03 -7.49 -1.29
C LEU A 86 -2.91 -8.28 -1.99
N ILE A 87 -3.24 -9.23 -2.86
CA ILE A 87 -2.23 -9.96 -3.66
C ILE A 87 -1.36 -9.01 -4.50
N MET A 88 -1.90 -7.83 -4.82
CA MET A 88 -1.22 -6.83 -5.63
C MET A 88 -0.36 -5.85 -4.82
N SER A 89 -0.23 -6.04 -3.51
CA SER A 89 0.59 -5.18 -2.63
C SER A 89 2.06 -5.11 -3.04
N VAL A 90 2.54 -6.16 -3.73
CA VAL A 90 3.92 -6.24 -4.26
C VAL A 90 4.08 -5.62 -5.65
N THR A 91 3.07 -4.95 -6.20
CA THR A 91 3.21 -4.29 -7.51
C THR A 91 3.82 -2.89 -7.37
N PRO A 92 4.53 -2.37 -8.41
CA PRO A 92 5.10 -1.02 -8.39
C PRO A 92 4.06 0.03 -8.02
N GLY A 93 4.35 0.87 -7.03
CA GLY A 93 3.43 1.89 -6.54
C GLY A 93 2.08 1.34 -6.07
N LYS A 94 1.97 0.02 -5.84
CA LYS A 94 0.71 -0.69 -5.54
C LYS A 94 -0.38 -0.48 -6.59
N MET A 95 0.00 -0.07 -7.82
CA MET A 95 -0.94 0.15 -8.92
C MET A 95 -1.75 -1.10 -9.30
N GLY A 96 -1.23 -2.29 -8.98
CA GLY A 96 -1.97 -3.53 -9.16
C GLY A 96 -3.26 -3.63 -8.34
N GLU A 97 -3.41 -2.82 -7.28
CA GLU A 97 -4.66 -2.76 -6.49
C GLU A 97 -5.85 -2.23 -7.31
N LEU A 98 -5.63 -1.64 -8.51
CA LEU A 98 -6.67 -1.40 -9.50
C LEU A 98 -7.43 -2.69 -9.90
N LEU A 99 -6.89 -3.86 -9.58
CA LEU A 99 -7.60 -5.13 -9.66
C LEU A 99 -8.96 -5.05 -8.93
N LYS A 100 -9.05 -4.38 -7.79
CA LYS A 100 -10.31 -4.20 -7.05
C LYS A 100 -11.39 -3.56 -7.94
N SER A 101 -11.06 -2.51 -8.68
CA SER A 101 -11.99 -1.84 -9.62
C SER A 101 -12.41 -2.77 -10.76
N TYR A 102 -11.52 -3.62 -11.19
CA TYR A 102 -11.81 -4.63 -12.20
C TYR A 102 -12.79 -5.69 -11.69
N LEU A 103 -12.59 -6.16 -10.46
CA LEU A 103 -13.47 -7.13 -9.81
C LEU A 103 -14.86 -6.53 -9.54
N VAL A 104 -14.94 -5.25 -9.12
CA VAL A 104 -16.21 -4.53 -8.98
C VAL A 104 -16.95 -4.48 -10.31
N LYS A 105 -16.27 -4.14 -11.40
CA LYS A 105 -16.88 -4.13 -12.73
C LYS A 105 -17.44 -5.50 -13.11
N GLN A 106 -16.75 -6.57 -12.79
CA GLN A 106 -17.19 -7.93 -13.09
C GLN A 106 -18.46 -8.33 -12.31
N VAL A 107 -18.63 -7.80 -11.09
CA VAL A 107 -19.75 -8.17 -10.19
C VAL A 107 -21.01 -7.35 -10.48
N ASN A 108 -20.87 -6.03 -10.71
CA ASN A 108 -22.02 -5.15 -10.82
C ASN A 108 -21.99 -4.18 -12.02
N ASN A 109 -21.09 -4.40 -12.99
CA ASN A 109 -20.90 -3.57 -14.19
C ASN A 109 -20.52 -2.10 -13.93
N THR A 110 -20.13 -1.73 -12.70
CA THR A 110 -19.67 -0.36 -12.42
C THR A 110 -18.41 -0.04 -13.24
N PRO A 111 -18.37 1.12 -13.94
CA PRO A 111 -17.21 1.50 -14.73
C PRO A 111 -15.94 1.61 -13.88
N ILE A 112 -14.81 1.14 -14.41
CA ILE A 112 -13.50 1.24 -13.73
C ILE A 112 -13.14 2.70 -13.44
N SER A 113 -13.47 3.63 -14.35
CA SER A 113 -13.26 5.07 -14.18
C SER A 113 -13.95 5.65 -12.94
N LYS A 114 -15.04 5.03 -12.47
CA LYS A 114 -15.73 5.45 -11.24
C LYS A 114 -15.04 4.92 -9.97
N THR A 115 -14.49 3.72 -9.99
CA THR A 115 -13.93 3.04 -8.80
C THR A 115 -12.40 3.09 -8.70
N ALA A 116 -11.67 3.26 -9.80
CA ALA A 116 -10.21 3.40 -9.78
C ALA A 116 -9.73 4.58 -8.90
N PRO A 117 -10.44 5.73 -8.85
CA PRO A 117 -10.10 6.83 -7.94
C PRO A 117 -10.07 6.45 -6.47
N ILE A 118 -10.80 5.40 -6.03
CA ILE A 118 -10.72 4.91 -4.66
C ILE A 118 -9.28 4.46 -4.33
N VAL A 119 -8.66 3.71 -5.25
CA VAL A 119 -7.28 3.22 -5.04
C VAL A 119 -6.29 4.38 -4.90
N LEU A 120 -6.47 5.42 -5.72
CA LEU A 120 -5.65 6.64 -5.63
C LEU A 120 -5.89 7.39 -4.31
N ALA A 121 -7.15 7.54 -3.90
CA ALA A 121 -7.52 8.19 -2.65
C ALA A 121 -7.01 7.40 -1.42
N GLU A 122 -7.07 6.06 -1.45
CA GLU A 122 -6.45 5.21 -0.42
C GLU A 122 -4.95 5.46 -0.32
N ARG A 123 -4.23 5.47 -1.46
CA ARG A 123 -2.78 5.73 -1.46
C ARG A 123 -2.46 7.13 -0.96
N PHE A 124 -3.21 8.12 -1.41
CA PHE A 124 -3.01 9.50 -1.00
C PHE A 124 -3.17 9.69 0.52
N THR A 125 -4.26 9.17 1.10
CA THR A 125 -4.50 9.25 2.54
C THR A 125 -3.55 8.38 3.36
N ASP A 126 -3.06 7.26 2.83
CA ASP A 126 -2.00 6.44 3.44
C ASP A 126 -0.68 7.24 3.50
N PHE A 127 -0.30 7.89 2.39
CA PHE A 127 0.90 8.73 2.35
C PHE A 127 0.83 9.91 3.31
N LEU A 128 -0.31 10.60 3.40
CA LEU A 128 -0.52 11.68 4.37
C LEU A 128 -0.34 11.18 5.81
N SER A 129 -0.92 10.02 6.12
CA SER A 129 -0.82 9.42 7.45
C SER A 129 0.59 9.01 7.80
N LEU A 130 1.29 8.33 6.89
CA LEU A 130 2.69 7.97 7.09
C LEU A 130 3.59 9.19 7.22
N THR A 131 3.35 10.23 6.40
CA THR A 131 4.09 11.50 6.48
C THR A 131 3.89 12.16 7.83
N PHE A 132 2.66 12.16 8.36
CA PHE A 132 2.39 12.69 9.69
C PHE A 132 3.13 11.91 10.79
N LEU A 133 3.04 10.57 10.77
CA LEU A 133 3.75 9.71 11.73
C LEU A 133 5.28 9.90 11.64
N ALA A 134 5.80 10.02 10.42
CA ALA A 134 7.23 10.28 10.20
C ALA A 134 7.63 11.68 10.66
N LEU A 135 6.80 12.72 10.46
CA LEU A 135 7.10 14.10 10.89
C LEU A 135 7.21 14.22 12.41
N VAL A 136 6.31 13.57 13.15
CA VAL A 136 6.35 13.57 14.63
C VAL A 136 7.71 13.07 15.12
N GLY A 137 8.17 11.93 14.62
CA GLY A 137 9.46 11.39 15.03
C GLY A 137 10.66 12.12 14.41
N ALA A 138 10.56 12.59 13.15
CA ALA A 138 11.61 13.40 12.52
C ALA A 138 11.87 14.71 13.27
N TYR A 139 10.82 15.29 13.83
CA TYR A 139 10.96 16.48 14.71
C TYR A 139 11.65 16.12 16.02
N TYR A 140 11.25 15.03 16.67
CA TYR A 140 11.77 14.59 17.96
C TYR A 140 13.26 14.16 17.86
N TYR A 141 13.61 13.38 16.83
CA TYR A 141 14.98 12.85 16.66
C TYR A 141 15.89 13.70 15.77
N ASN A 142 15.40 14.81 15.25
CA ASN A 142 16.15 15.71 14.37
C ASN A 142 16.72 15.03 13.11
N TYR A 143 16.08 13.97 12.63
CA TYR A 143 16.51 13.16 11.51
C TYR A 143 15.45 13.12 10.39
N GLY A 144 15.89 13.30 9.14
CA GLY A 144 14.99 13.17 7.96
C GLY A 144 13.93 14.28 7.80
N LYS A 145 13.98 15.37 8.59
CA LYS A 145 12.98 16.46 8.58
C LYS A 145 12.75 17.03 7.18
N SER A 146 13.82 17.41 6.48
CA SER A 146 13.71 18.05 5.17
C SER A 146 13.02 17.15 4.15
N ILE A 147 13.37 15.87 4.10
CA ILE A 147 12.76 14.90 3.18
C ILE A 147 11.27 14.74 3.50
N THR A 148 10.91 14.57 4.77
CA THR A 148 9.52 14.36 5.19
C THR A 148 8.66 15.60 4.93
N ILE A 149 9.21 16.81 5.16
CA ILE A 149 8.53 18.08 4.85
C ILE A 149 8.31 18.23 3.34
N ILE A 150 9.33 17.96 2.52
CA ILE A 150 9.21 18.04 1.05
C ILE A 150 8.12 17.08 0.56
N ILE A 151 8.08 15.85 1.06
CA ILE A 151 7.03 14.89 0.70
C ILE A 151 5.65 15.40 1.12
N GLY A 152 5.52 15.94 2.34
CA GLY A 152 4.28 16.55 2.80
C GLY A 152 3.80 17.71 1.92
N LEU A 153 4.72 18.58 1.50
CA LEU A 153 4.43 19.70 0.60
C LEU A 153 3.98 19.20 -0.79
N ILE A 154 4.64 18.20 -1.35
CA ILE A 154 4.23 17.59 -2.64
C ILE A 154 2.81 17.02 -2.54
N LEU A 155 2.48 16.35 -1.44
CA LEU A 155 1.13 15.83 -1.21
C LEU A 155 0.10 16.95 -1.09
N LEU A 156 0.42 18.03 -0.36
CA LEU A 156 -0.48 19.20 -0.25
C LEU A 156 -0.72 19.87 -1.60
N VAL A 157 0.33 20.06 -2.40
CA VAL A 157 0.21 20.59 -3.76
C VAL A 157 -0.66 19.67 -4.62
N GLY A 158 -0.46 18.35 -4.55
CA GLY A 158 -1.29 17.37 -5.24
C GLY A 158 -2.77 17.48 -4.85
N LEU A 159 -3.04 17.66 -3.55
CA LEU A 159 -4.42 17.86 -3.06
C LEU A 159 -5.05 19.12 -3.63
N VAL A 160 -4.32 20.24 -3.63
CA VAL A 160 -4.80 21.52 -4.19
C VAL A 160 -5.13 21.37 -5.68
N ILE A 161 -4.28 20.70 -6.45
CA ILE A 161 -4.50 20.45 -7.87
C ILE A 161 -5.78 19.63 -8.11
N ILE A 162 -5.96 18.53 -7.36
CA ILE A 162 -7.13 17.66 -7.49
C ILE A 162 -8.40 18.38 -7.02
N SER A 163 -8.33 19.20 -5.97
CA SER A 163 -9.48 19.91 -5.42
C SER A 163 -9.92 21.12 -6.26
N ASN A 164 -9.05 21.64 -7.12
CA ASN A 164 -9.32 22.85 -7.89
C ASN A 164 -9.82 22.53 -9.30
N ARG A 165 -11.14 22.67 -9.50
CA ARG A 165 -11.79 22.40 -10.78
C ARG A 165 -11.22 23.22 -11.95
N LYS A 166 -10.87 24.49 -11.73
CA LYS A 166 -10.29 25.34 -12.78
C LYS A 166 -8.94 24.82 -13.27
N ILE A 167 -8.09 24.38 -12.34
CA ILE A 167 -6.79 23.78 -12.69
C ILE A 167 -7.00 22.51 -13.51
N PHE A 168 -7.91 21.63 -13.08
CA PHE A 168 -8.25 20.42 -13.82
C PHE A 168 -8.76 20.72 -15.22
N GLU A 169 -9.74 21.63 -15.36
CA GLU A 169 -10.33 22.02 -16.66
C GLU A 169 -9.27 22.61 -17.59
N THR A 170 -8.34 23.42 -17.06
CA THR A 170 -7.24 23.96 -17.85
C THR A 170 -6.29 22.85 -18.35
N ILE A 171 -5.91 21.92 -17.47
CA ILE A 171 -5.05 20.78 -17.84
C ILE A 171 -5.76 19.92 -18.90
N ILE A 172 -7.02 19.59 -18.68
CA ILE A 172 -7.80 18.74 -19.59
C ILE A 172 -8.01 19.41 -20.94
N SER A 173 -8.28 20.71 -21.00
CA SER A 173 -8.42 21.45 -22.26
C SER A 173 -7.13 21.41 -23.09
N PHE A 174 -5.98 21.49 -22.44
CA PHE A 174 -4.68 21.35 -23.11
C PHE A 174 -4.43 19.93 -23.59
N LEU A 175 -4.68 18.93 -22.73
CA LEU A 175 -4.46 17.53 -23.04
C LEU A 175 -5.49 16.96 -24.05
N SER A 176 -6.69 17.53 -24.14
CA SER A 176 -7.73 17.12 -25.09
C SER A 176 -7.36 17.36 -26.55
N LYS A 177 -6.34 18.17 -26.81
CA LYS A 177 -5.74 18.32 -28.15
C LYS A 177 -5.07 17.03 -28.62
N ILE A 178 -4.73 16.12 -27.71
CA ILE A 178 -4.17 14.80 -28.02
C ILE A 178 -5.35 13.84 -28.28
N ASN A 179 -5.42 13.27 -29.48
CA ASN A 179 -6.53 12.38 -29.91
C ASN A 179 -6.80 11.22 -28.93
N LEU A 180 -5.77 10.70 -28.27
CA LEU A 180 -5.89 9.62 -27.29
C LEU A 180 -6.66 10.09 -26.04
N VAL A 181 -6.44 11.32 -25.59
CA VAL A 181 -7.12 11.91 -24.40
C VAL A 181 -8.54 12.31 -24.77
N ALA A 182 -8.74 12.96 -25.92
CA ALA A 182 -10.04 13.34 -26.41
C ALA A 182 -11.04 12.17 -26.46
N LYS A 183 -10.56 11.01 -26.91
CA LYS A 183 -11.37 9.77 -26.99
C LYS A 183 -11.84 9.25 -25.62
N HIS A 184 -11.16 9.60 -24.53
CA HIS A 184 -11.44 9.10 -23.19
C HIS A 184 -11.90 10.20 -22.22
N ILE A 185 -12.27 11.38 -22.74
CA ILE A 185 -12.58 12.56 -21.94
C ILE A 185 -13.69 12.30 -20.90
N ASN A 186 -14.75 11.58 -21.28
CA ASN A 186 -15.84 11.24 -20.35
C ASN A 186 -15.38 10.35 -19.18
N ARG A 187 -14.48 9.41 -19.45
CA ARG A 187 -13.91 8.54 -18.40
C ARG A 187 -13.01 9.32 -17.46
N ILE A 188 -12.24 10.26 -17.99
CA ILE A 188 -11.37 11.15 -17.20
C ILE A 188 -12.22 12.07 -16.33
N ASN A 189 -13.30 12.65 -16.87
CA ASN A 189 -14.24 13.48 -16.10
C ASN A 189 -14.90 12.67 -14.97
N THR A 190 -15.39 11.46 -15.25
CA THR A 190 -15.95 10.57 -14.23
C THR A 190 -14.94 10.25 -13.12
N ALA A 191 -13.69 9.99 -13.50
CA ALA A 191 -12.62 9.71 -12.53
C ALA A 191 -12.30 10.96 -11.68
N TYR A 192 -12.28 12.14 -12.30
CA TYR A 192 -12.07 13.40 -11.58
C TYR A 192 -13.20 13.68 -10.59
N GLU A 193 -14.48 13.58 -11.02
CA GLU A 193 -15.63 13.76 -10.14
C GLU A 193 -15.63 12.79 -8.95
N SER A 194 -15.25 11.54 -9.19
CA SER A 194 -15.07 10.59 -8.11
C SER A 194 -13.93 11.00 -7.17
N SER A 195 -12.77 11.41 -7.71
CA SER A 195 -11.62 11.85 -6.92
C SER A 195 -11.94 13.05 -6.03
N THR A 196 -12.65 14.05 -6.56
CA THR A 196 -13.03 15.26 -5.79
C THR A 196 -13.98 14.93 -4.64
N LYS A 197 -14.92 14.00 -4.83
CA LYS A 197 -15.81 13.52 -3.76
C LYS A 197 -15.03 12.75 -2.69
N LEU A 198 -14.12 11.86 -3.09
CA LEU A 198 -13.34 11.01 -2.20
C LEU A 198 -12.32 11.79 -1.37
N LEU A 199 -11.75 12.87 -1.92
CA LEU A 199 -10.76 13.73 -1.30
C LEU A 199 -11.35 15.04 -0.76
N ALA A 200 -12.69 15.17 -0.71
CA ALA A 200 -13.34 16.30 -0.03
C ALA A 200 -12.93 16.31 1.45
N ILE A 201 -12.92 17.50 2.08
CA ILE A 201 -12.32 17.71 3.40
C ILE A 201 -12.79 16.72 4.49
N LYS A 202 -14.10 16.44 4.56
CA LYS A 202 -14.64 15.50 5.55
C LYS A 202 -14.18 14.05 5.32
N PRO A 203 -14.35 13.44 4.12
CA PRO A 203 -13.77 12.14 3.81
C PRO A 203 -12.25 12.09 3.99
N LEU A 204 -11.53 13.12 3.56
CA LEU A 204 -10.08 13.19 3.67
C LEU A 204 -9.62 13.04 5.12
N ILE A 205 -10.15 13.89 6.02
CA ILE A 205 -9.78 13.84 7.44
C ILE A 205 -10.13 12.48 8.05
N ALA A 206 -11.35 11.99 7.83
CA ALA A 206 -11.78 10.71 8.36
C ALA A 206 -10.90 9.55 7.87
N MET A 207 -10.53 9.55 6.58
CA MET A 207 -9.74 8.47 6.00
C MET A 207 -8.25 8.58 6.35
N VAL A 208 -7.73 9.80 6.58
CA VAL A 208 -6.38 9.98 7.15
C VAL A 208 -6.32 9.42 8.57
N LEU A 209 -7.31 9.71 9.42
CA LEU A 209 -7.36 9.17 10.78
C LEU A 209 -7.47 7.64 10.78
N LEU A 210 -8.31 7.06 9.93
CA LEU A 210 -8.37 5.59 9.78
C LEU A 210 -7.06 5.01 9.26
N SER A 211 -6.39 5.71 8.33
CA SER A 211 -5.06 5.29 7.86
C SER A 211 -4.01 5.36 8.97
N MET A 212 -4.05 6.37 9.84
CA MET A 212 -3.15 6.45 10.99
C MET A 212 -3.33 5.25 11.93
N VAL A 213 -4.58 4.84 12.19
CA VAL A 213 -4.86 3.65 12.99
C VAL A 213 -4.35 2.38 12.29
N SER A 214 -4.62 2.23 10.98
CA SER A 214 -4.19 1.03 10.25
C SER A 214 -2.67 0.91 10.17
N TRP A 215 -1.96 1.98 9.87
CA TRP A 215 -0.50 2.00 9.88
C TRP A 215 0.07 1.90 11.29
N GLY A 216 -0.66 2.41 12.29
CA GLY A 216 -0.33 2.25 13.72
C GLY A 216 -0.19 0.78 14.12
N PHE A 217 -1.06 -0.11 13.61
CA PHE A 217 -0.92 -1.56 13.85
C PHE A 217 0.40 -2.12 13.31
N GLU A 218 0.82 -1.73 12.12
CA GLU A 218 2.09 -2.20 11.54
C GLU A 218 3.30 -1.61 12.29
N CYS A 219 3.27 -0.31 12.62
CA CYS A 219 4.30 0.34 13.42
C CYS A 219 4.43 -0.29 14.81
N PHE A 220 3.29 -0.62 15.44
CA PHE A 220 3.29 -1.27 16.75
C PHE A 220 3.82 -2.71 16.67
N GLY A 221 3.45 -3.45 15.63
CA GLY A 221 4.04 -4.77 15.35
C GLY A 221 5.55 -4.71 15.18
N TYR A 222 6.04 -3.68 14.48
CA TYR A 222 7.48 -3.45 14.36
C TYR A 222 8.13 -3.13 15.69
N TYR A 223 7.51 -2.28 16.52
CA TYR A 223 7.98 -2.02 17.89
C TYR A 223 8.10 -3.30 18.71
N LEU A 224 7.09 -4.19 18.67
CA LEU A 224 7.13 -5.47 19.38
C LEU A 224 8.25 -6.39 18.89
N ILE A 225 8.57 -6.39 17.60
CA ILE A 225 9.70 -7.16 17.06
C ILE A 225 11.01 -6.61 17.63
N LEU A 226 11.19 -5.30 17.67
CA LEU A 226 12.42 -4.69 18.16
C LEU A 226 12.62 -4.91 19.66
N THR A 227 11.57 -4.85 20.46
CA THR A 227 11.65 -5.18 21.89
C THR A 227 11.98 -6.66 22.12
N ASN A 228 11.58 -7.54 21.22
CA ASN A 228 11.94 -8.95 21.27
C ASN A 228 13.44 -9.20 21.02
N PHE A 229 14.10 -8.33 20.25
CA PHE A 229 15.57 -8.31 20.10
C PHE A 229 16.26 -7.50 21.21
N GLU A 230 15.59 -7.32 22.35
CA GLU A 230 16.10 -6.61 23.54
C GLU A 230 16.53 -5.16 23.27
N MET A 231 16.05 -4.60 22.14
CA MET A 231 16.35 -3.23 21.78
C MET A 231 15.55 -2.25 22.64
N GLN A 232 16.24 -1.44 23.42
CA GLN A 232 15.62 -0.37 24.20
C GLN A 232 15.32 0.83 23.32
N ILE A 233 14.08 0.91 22.83
CA ILE A 233 13.63 2.02 21.99
C ILE A 233 12.29 2.55 22.46
N GLU A 234 12.06 3.83 22.16
CA GLU A 234 10.76 4.45 22.34
C GLU A 234 9.81 4.05 21.21
N VAL A 235 8.53 3.92 21.53
CA VAL A 235 7.47 3.64 20.53
C VAL A 235 7.50 4.65 19.39
N ILE A 236 7.76 5.94 19.71
CA ILE A 236 7.83 7.02 18.72
C ILE A 236 8.92 6.76 17.68
N TRP A 237 10.07 6.20 18.11
CA TRP A 237 11.15 5.86 17.17
C TRP A 237 10.76 4.74 16.21
N ALA A 238 10.10 3.70 16.70
CA ALA A 238 9.61 2.61 15.85
C ALA A 238 8.58 3.10 14.84
N PHE A 239 7.65 3.96 15.26
CA PHE A 239 6.66 4.59 14.37
C PHE A 239 7.32 5.47 13.31
N PHE A 240 8.28 6.26 13.71
CA PHE A 240 9.07 7.10 12.81
C PHE A 240 9.82 6.27 11.77
N SER A 241 10.66 5.36 12.22
CA SER A 241 11.55 4.61 11.34
C SER A 241 10.77 3.72 10.37
N TYR A 242 9.70 3.07 10.83
CA TYR A 242 8.84 2.26 9.98
C TYR A 242 8.10 3.11 8.93
N SER A 243 7.51 4.24 9.35
CA SER A 243 6.80 5.14 8.45
C SER A 243 7.74 5.77 7.43
N PHE A 244 8.91 6.23 7.87
CA PHE A 244 9.92 6.83 7.00
C PHE A 244 10.43 5.83 5.95
N ALA A 245 10.84 4.63 6.37
CA ALA A 245 11.29 3.59 5.46
C ALA A 245 10.19 3.15 4.47
N THR A 246 8.94 3.11 4.92
CA THR A 246 7.79 2.79 4.06
C THR A 246 7.56 3.87 3.00
N ILE A 247 7.69 5.15 3.36
CA ILE A 247 7.59 6.27 2.42
C ILE A 247 8.71 6.19 1.38
N VAL A 248 9.97 6.03 1.83
CA VAL A 248 11.15 5.94 0.94
C VAL A 248 10.99 4.76 -0.03
N GLY A 249 10.56 3.61 0.47
CA GLY A 249 10.27 2.44 -0.34
C GLY A 249 9.14 2.67 -1.36
N ALA A 250 8.08 3.39 -0.98
CA ALA A 250 6.98 3.67 -1.88
C ALA A 250 7.35 4.71 -2.96
N VAL A 251 8.14 5.74 -2.61
CA VAL A 251 8.65 6.75 -3.56
C VAL A 251 9.61 6.12 -4.58
N SER A 252 10.34 5.07 -4.20
CA SER A 252 11.22 4.34 -5.13
C SER A 252 10.50 3.69 -6.30
N MET A 253 9.16 3.56 -6.21
CA MET A 253 8.31 2.87 -7.19
C MET A 253 8.72 1.41 -7.47
N LEU A 254 9.61 0.84 -6.66
CA LEU A 254 9.98 -0.57 -6.75
C LEU A 254 8.79 -1.47 -6.31
N PRO A 255 8.68 -2.68 -6.87
CA PRO A 255 7.63 -3.61 -6.50
C PRO A 255 7.61 -3.88 -4.99
N GLY A 256 6.55 -3.49 -4.29
CA GLY A 256 6.44 -3.61 -2.83
C GLY A 256 7.49 -2.83 -2.04
N GLY A 257 8.24 -1.90 -2.67
CA GLY A 257 9.37 -1.20 -2.06
C GLY A 257 10.57 -2.10 -1.76
N LEU A 258 10.64 -3.28 -2.43
CA LEU A 258 11.66 -4.31 -2.18
C LEU A 258 13.08 -3.76 -2.33
N GLY A 259 13.93 -4.12 -1.39
CA GLY A 259 15.32 -3.66 -1.28
C GLY A 259 15.42 -2.30 -0.59
N VAL A 260 14.64 -1.30 -1.01
CA VAL A 260 14.72 0.07 -0.49
C VAL A 260 14.11 0.16 0.91
N THR A 261 12.92 -0.41 1.13
CA THR A 261 12.32 -0.43 2.48
C THR A 261 13.17 -1.25 3.43
N GLU A 262 13.60 -2.44 3.02
CA GLU A 262 14.44 -3.32 3.82
C GLU A 262 15.79 -2.66 4.13
N GLY A 263 16.45 -2.09 3.15
CA GLY A 263 17.72 -1.37 3.34
C GLY A 263 17.57 -0.16 4.27
N SER A 264 16.49 0.61 4.12
CA SER A 264 16.20 1.76 4.99
C SER A 264 15.96 1.34 6.44
N LEU A 265 15.14 0.29 6.67
CA LEU A 265 14.88 -0.22 8.02
C LEU A 265 16.16 -0.75 8.67
N THR A 266 16.87 -1.63 7.96
CA THR A 266 18.14 -2.23 8.46
C THR A 266 19.16 -1.14 8.77
N PHE A 267 19.34 -0.17 7.87
CA PHE A 267 20.26 0.94 8.10
C PHE A 267 19.90 1.74 9.36
N MET A 268 18.63 2.12 9.52
CA MET A 268 18.17 2.89 10.69
C MET A 268 18.33 2.10 11.98
N LEU A 269 18.12 0.78 11.96
CA LEU A 269 18.32 -0.09 13.12
C LEU A 269 19.80 -0.17 13.54
N ILE A 270 20.71 -0.34 12.56
CA ILE A 270 22.15 -0.36 12.82
C ILE A 270 22.62 0.98 13.39
N GLN A 271 22.16 2.10 12.81
CA GLN A 271 22.47 3.45 13.32
C GLN A 271 21.94 3.68 14.75
N LYS A 272 20.88 2.97 15.14
CA LYS A 272 20.31 3.02 16.50
C LYS A 272 21.01 2.05 17.47
N GLY A 273 21.97 1.24 16.99
CA GLY A 273 22.81 0.37 17.82
C GLY A 273 22.39 -1.10 17.82
N LEU A 274 21.44 -1.53 16.98
CA LEU A 274 21.14 -2.95 16.83
C LEU A 274 22.24 -3.63 16.00
N ILE A 275 22.61 -4.84 16.40
CA ILE A 275 23.58 -5.66 15.65
C ILE A 275 23.04 -5.94 14.25
N GLU A 276 23.90 -5.90 13.25
CA GLU A 276 23.53 -6.00 11.83
C GLU A 276 22.66 -7.23 11.52
N ASN A 277 23.01 -8.40 12.06
CA ASN A 277 22.26 -9.63 11.80
C ASN A 277 20.85 -9.58 12.40
N ASP A 278 20.70 -9.00 13.60
CA ASP A 278 19.40 -8.81 14.26
C ASP A 278 18.57 -7.76 13.54
N ALA A 279 19.20 -6.70 13.03
CA ALA A 279 18.54 -5.66 12.22
C ALA A 279 17.97 -6.25 10.92
N ILE A 280 18.70 -7.13 10.25
CA ILE A 280 18.24 -7.83 9.05
C ILE A 280 17.12 -8.80 9.39
N ALA A 281 17.27 -9.61 10.46
CA ALA A 281 16.23 -10.54 10.88
C ALA A 281 14.94 -9.81 11.28
N ALA A 282 15.01 -8.74 12.07
CA ALA A 282 13.87 -7.92 12.45
C ALA A 282 13.15 -7.33 11.22
N THR A 283 13.93 -6.82 10.25
CA THR A 283 13.41 -6.30 8.99
C THR A 283 12.70 -7.38 8.18
N PHE A 284 13.24 -8.57 8.09
CA PHE A 284 12.60 -9.66 7.35
C PHE A 284 11.34 -10.15 8.05
N ILE A 285 11.34 -10.24 9.38
CA ILE A 285 10.15 -10.64 10.15
C ILE A 285 9.02 -9.65 9.93
N ILE A 286 9.25 -8.33 10.06
CA ILE A 286 8.18 -7.36 9.84
C ILE A 286 7.65 -7.42 8.41
N ARG A 287 8.50 -7.60 7.41
CA ARG A 287 8.09 -7.73 6.01
C ARG A 287 7.30 -9.02 5.76
N ALA A 288 7.67 -10.12 6.42
CA ALA A 288 6.95 -11.37 6.33
C ALA A 288 5.52 -11.23 6.86
N VAL A 289 5.35 -10.65 8.05
CA VAL A 289 4.04 -10.54 8.70
C VAL A 289 3.16 -9.40 8.15
N THR A 290 3.71 -8.44 7.40
CA THR A 290 2.95 -7.35 6.78
C THR A 290 2.78 -7.59 5.27
N LEU A 291 3.83 -7.41 4.46
CA LEU A 291 3.76 -7.48 3.01
C LEU A 291 3.44 -8.88 2.49
N TRP A 292 4.20 -9.88 2.93
CA TRP A 292 4.05 -11.24 2.41
C TRP A 292 2.79 -11.91 2.91
N PHE A 293 2.41 -11.62 4.15
CA PHE A 293 1.13 -12.08 4.70
C PHE A 293 -0.06 -11.45 3.93
N ALA A 294 0.02 -10.17 3.53
CA ALA A 294 -1.00 -9.57 2.66
C ALA A 294 -1.12 -10.29 1.31
N VAL A 295 0.01 -10.65 0.69
CA VAL A 295 0.02 -11.40 -0.57
C VAL A 295 -0.62 -12.78 -0.39
N LEU A 296 -0.33 -13.47 0.70
CA LEU A 296 -0.90 -14.78 1.03
C LEU A 296 -2.42 -14.69 1.24
N VAL A 297 -2.89 -13.75 2.06
CA VAL A 297 -4.32 -13.50 2.28
C VAL A 297 -5.01 -13.15 0.96
N GLY A 298 -4.40 -12.30 0.15
CA GLY A 298 -4.92 -11.94 -1.17
C GLY A 298 -5.00 -13.14 -2.12
N ALA A 299 -3.99 -14.02 -2.12
CA ALA A 299 -3.98 -15.24 -2.94
C ALA A 299 -5.11 -16.18 -2.56
N VAL A 300 -5.33 -16.41 -1.26
CA VAL A 300 -6.43 -17.22 -0.75
C VAL A 300 -7.78 -16.60 -1.12
N SER A 301 -7.90 -15.27 -0.94
CA SER A 301 -9.15 -14.55 -1.24
C SER A 301 -9.53 -14.58 -2.72
N ILE A 302 -8.54 -14.54 -3.63
CA ILE A 302 -8.80 -14.72 -5.07
C ILE A 302 -9.40 -16.09 -5.39
N LEU A 303 -8.99 -17.14 -4.71
CA LEU A 303 -9.58 -18.48 -4.91
C LEU A 303 -11.07 -18.49 -4.51
N PHE A 304 -11.41 -17.87 -3.36
CA PHE A 304 -12.81 -17.72 -2.94
C PHE A 304 -13.60 -16.86 -3.92
N TYR A 305 -13.05 -15.75 -4.38
CA TYR A 305 -13.69 -14.90 -5.39
C TYR A 305 -13.98 -15.68 -6.67
N GLN A 306 -13.00 -16.45 -7.19
CA GLN A 306 -13.18 -17.22 -8.41
C GLN A 306 -14.19 -18.36 -8.26
N LYS A 307 -14.31 -18.97 -7.09
CA LYS A 307 -15.32 -19.97 -6.80
C LYS A 307 -16.74 -19.38 -6.86
N ARG A 308 -16.90 -18.11 -6.47
CA ARG A 308 -18.21 -17.44 -6.41
C ARG A 308 -18.60 -16.75 -7.72
N PHE A 309 -17.67 -16.08 -8.39
CA PHE A 309 -17.92 -15.25 -9.57
C PHE A 309 -17.30 -15.79 -10.87
N GLY A 310 -16.67 -16.95 -10.81
CA GLY A 310 -15.98 -17.54 -11.97
C GLY A 310 -14.57 -16.96 -12.20
N LYS A 311 -13.96 -17.39 -13.31
CA LYS A 311 -12.59 -16.98 -13.66
C LYS A 311 -12.51 -15.47 -13.90
N ILE A 312 -11.47 -14.82 -13.39
CA ILE A 312 -11.17 -13.41 -13.66
C ILE A 312 -10.75 -13.30 -15.13
N ILE A 313 -11.59 -12.65 -15.94
CA ILE A 313 -11.34 -12.40 -17.35
C ILE A 313 -10.87 -10.96 -17.48
N ILE A 314 -9.55 -10.74 -17.55
CA ILE A 314 -9.00 -9.45 -17.91
C ILE A 314 -8.83 -9.42 -19.43
N ASP A 315 -9.88 -9.01 -20.12
CA ASP A 315 -9.86 -8.84 -21.56
C ASP A 315 -9.23 -7.48 -21.86
N SER A 316 -7.97 -7.50 -22.32
CA SER A 316 -7.26 -6.29 -22.73
C SER A 316 -7.95 -5.55 -23.89
N ASN A 317 -8.82 -6.24 -24.63
CA ASN A 317 -9.60 -5.69 -25.72
C ASN A 317 -10.90 -4.97 -25.25
N ASN A 318 -11.43 -5.31 -24.07
CA ASN A 318 -12.63 -4.65 -23.53
C ASN A 318 -12.33 -3.32 -22.80
N VAL A 319 -11.09 -3.04 -22.47
CA VAL A 319 -10.67 -1.70 -22.02
C VAL A 319 -10.80 -0.70 -23.18
N LEU A 320 -10.73 -1.18 -24.42
CA LEU A 320 -10.81 -0.38 -25.66
C LEU A 320 -12.17 -0.48 -26.37
N LYS A 321 -13.02 -1.46 -26.03
CA LYS A 321 -14.27 -1.76 -26.75
C LYS A 321 -15.57 -1.26 -26.09
N GLU A 322 -15.53 -0.41 -25.07
CA GLU A 322 -16.69 0.44 -24.79
C GLU A 322 -16.74 1.56 -25.84
N LYS A 323 -16.85 1.13 -27.11
CA LYS A 323 -17.23 1.94 -28.27
C LYS A 323 -18.74 1.89 -28.44
N SER A 324 -19.29 3.05 -28.65
CA SER A 324 -20.65 3.47 -28.98
C SER A 324 -21.57 3.62 -27.82
#